data_6a1c7a0408abb5d182e34c703179d62d
#
_entry.id   6a1c7a0408abb5d182e34c703179d62d
#
_cell.length_a   1.000
_cell.length_b   1.000
_cell.length_c   1.000
_cell.angle_alpha   90.00
_cell.angle_beta   90.00
_cell.angle_gamma   90.00
#
_symmetry.space_group_name_H-M   'P 1'
#
loop_
_entity.id
_entity.type
_entity.pdbx_description
1 polymer ?
#
loop_
_entity_poly.entity_id
_entity_poly.type
_entity_poly.pdbx_seq_one_letter_code
_entity_poly.pdbx_strand_id
1 'polypeptide(L)'
;MKTFGDKLKFHACGEGFTWETQDRNKDINLVKSSWRKAVSYIKDPNYKLIILDEIIVAVKLGYIDEDEIINGINLRPELTHVVLTGRGASEKLIDSADLVTEMKLIHHPFRAVSYTHLTLPTILRV
;
A
#
# COMPACT_ATOMS: atom_id res chain seq x y z
N MET A 1 -0.10 19.10 2.94
CA MET A 1 -0.52 18.72 1.56
C MET A 1 -1.27 19.82 0.81
N LYS A 2 -1.33 21.01 1.38
CA LYS A 2 -2.00 22.15 0.73
C LYS A 2 -1.24 22.72 -0.47
N THR A 3 0.05 22.38 -0.62
CA THR A 3 0.94 22.95 -1.65
C THR A 3 0.63 22.49 -3.08
N PHE A 4 -0.04 21.34 -3.23
CA PHE A 4 -0.35 20.78 -4.54
C PHE A 4 -1.80 21.07 -5.00
N GLY A 5 -2.61 21.74 -4.17
CA GLY A 5 -4.00 22.08 -4.49
C GLY A 5 -4.84 20.85 -4.85
N ASP A 6 -5.66 21.00 -5.88
CA ASP A 6 -6.56 19.94 -6.33
C ASP A 6 -5.87 18.80 -7.11
N LYS A 7 -4.58 18.94 -7.39
CA LYS A 7 -3.83 17.92 -8.15
C LYS A 7 -3.49 16.69 -7.33
N LEU A 8 -3.49 16.81 -6.01
CA LEU A 8 -3.20 15.72 -5.09
C LEU A 8 -4.33 15.58 -4.08
N LYS A 9 -4.93 14.40 -4.03
CA LYS A 9 -5.86 14.03 -2.97
C LYS A 9 -5.17 13.07 -2.02
N PHE A 10 -5.14 13.41 -0.76
CA PHE A 10 -4.56 12.61 0.29
C PHE A 10 -5.66 12.08 1.21
N HIS A 11 -5.66 10.77 1.46
CA HIS A 11 -6.60 10.12 2.35
C HIS A 11 -5.83 9.32 3.41
N ALA A 12 -5.92 9.74 4.65
CA ALA A 12 -5.43 8.95 5.76
C ALA A 12 -6.46 7.88 6.10
N CYS A 13 -6.13 6.64 5.80
CA CYS A 13 -7.00 5.50 6.00
C CYS A 13 -6.49 4.66 7.17
N GLY A 14 -6.83 5.06 8.36
CA GLY A 14 -6.45 4.38 9.59
C GLY A 14 -5.84 5.31 10.61
N GLU A 15 -6.06 5.00 11.86
CA GLU A 15 -5.46 5.70 13.02
C GLU A 15 -4.05 5.19 13.31
N GLY A 16 -3.24 5.01 12.27
CA GLY A 16 -1.96 4.35 12.41
C GLY A 16 -2.12 2.85 12.70
N PHE A 17 -1.32 2.02 12.04
CA PHE A 17 -1.22 0.62 12.42
C PHE A 17 -0.47 0.53 13.75
N THR A 18 -1.12 0.88 14.83
CA THR A 18 -0.61 0.58 16.14
C THR A 18 -0.85 -0.90 16.36
N TRP A 19 0.21 -1.65 16.45
CA TRP A 19 0.22 -3.08 16.78
C TRP A 19 -0.52 -3.41 18.08
N GLU A 20 -0.96 -2.38 18.78
CA GLU A 20 -1.63 -2.42 20.07
C GLU A 20 -3.15 -2.29 19.97
N THR A 21 -3.70 -2.08 18.77
CA THR A 21 -5.16 -2.06 18.64
C THR A 21 -5.71 -3.46 18.83
N GLN A 22 -6.40 -3.62 19.93
CA GLN A 22 -7.00 -4.89 20.30
C GLN A 22 -8.28 -5.21 19.53
N ASP A 23 -8.75 -4.27 18.69
CA ASP A 23 -9.96 -4.46 17.90
C ASP A 23 -9.62 -4.73 16.44
N ARG A 24 -9.29 -5.99 16.17
CA ARG A 24 -9.00 -6.47 14.82
C ARG A 24 -10.17 -6.26 13.85
N ASN A 25 -11.40 -6.43 14.32
CA ASN A 25 -12.59 -6.27 13.46
C ASN A 25 -12.77 -4.83 13.01
N LYS A 26 -12.48 -3.88 13.86
CA LYS A 26 -12.51 -2.45 13.54
C LYS A 26 -11.47 -2.13 12.47
N ASP A 27 -10.27 -2.65 12.62
CA ASP A 27 -9.17 -2.44 11.67
C ASP A 27 -9.50 -3.06 10.31
N ILE A 28 -10.05 -4.27 10.28
CA ILE A 28 -10.48 -4.92 9.05
C ILE A 28 -11.56 -4.11 8.34
N ASN A 29 -12.56 -3.63 9.07
CA ASN A 29 -13.63 -2.82 8.49
C ASN A 29 -13.11 -1.50 7.93
N LEU A 30 -12.15 -0.89 8.60
CA LEU A 30 -11.52 0.34 8.16
C LEU A 30 -10.70 0.11 6.88
N VAL A 31 -9.93 -0.96 6.82
CA VAL A 31 -9.17 -1.33 5.62
C VAL A 31 -10.11 -1.61 4.45
N LYS A 32 -11.17 -2.36 4.67
CA LYS A 32 -12.14 -2.68 3.61
C LYS A 32 -12.88 -1.46 3.09
N SER A 33 -13.29 -0.54 3.96
CA SER A 33 -13.94 0.70 3.53
C SER A 33 -12.98 1.61 2.76
N SER A 34 -11.74 1.68 3.21
CA SER A 34 -10.68 2.42 2.53
C SER A 34 -10.36 1.82 1.16
N TRP A 35 -10.35 0.51 1.07
CA TRP A 35 -10.13 -0.20 -0.18
C TRP A 35 -11.24 0.08 -1.20
N ARG A 36 -12.50 0.04 -0.78
CA ARG A 36 -13.61 0.41 -1.67
C ARG A 36 -13.47 1.83 -2.22
N LYS A 37 -13.04 2.76 -1.39
CA LYS A 37 -12.75 4.12 -1.80
C LYS A 37 -11.59 4.18 -2.80
N ALA A 38 -10.51 3.43 -2.52
CA ALA A 38 -9.37 3.34 -3.42
C ALA A 38 -9.77 2.79 -4.79
N VAL A 39 -10.60 1.75 -4.83
CA VAL A 39 -11.09 1.16 -6.10
C VAL A 39 -11.86 2.20 -6.91
N SER A 40 -12.65 3.04 -6.28
CA SER A 40 -13.36 4.11 -6.99
C SER A 40 -12.40 5.07 -7.71
N TYR A 41 -11.26 5.39 -7.09
CA TYR A 41 -10.21 6.19 -7.72
C TYR A 41 -9.44 5.42 -8.80
N ILE A 42 -9.18 4.13 -8.57
CA ILE A 42 -8.47 3.28 -9.53
C ILE A 42 -9.23 3.20 -10.86
N LYS A 43 -10.55 3.11 -10.81
CA LYS A 43 -11.40 3.06 -11.99
C LYS A 43 -11.53 4.40 -12.72
N ASP A 44 -11.26 5.50 -12.04
CA ASP A 44 -11.49 6.84 -12.59
C ASP A 44 -10.30 7.26 -13.48
N PRO A 45 -10.54 7.49 -14.78
CA PRO A 45 -9.46 7.86 -15.70
C PRO A 45 -8.87 9.26 -15.43
N ASN A 46 -9.50 10.06 -14.59
CA ASN A 46 -8.96 11.37 -14.20
C ASN A 46 -7.76 11.25 -13.25
N TYR A 47 -7.62 10.11 -12.57
CA TYR A 47 -6.48 9.85 -11.69
C TYR A 47 -5.41 9.07 -12.46
N LYS A 48 -4.23 9.67 -12.61
CA LYS A 48 -3.12 9.09 -13.38
C LYS A 48 -2.17 8.26 -12.53
N LEU A 49 -2.10 8.56 -11.24
CA LEU A 49 -1.25 7.87 -10.29
C LEU A 49 -1.99 7.67 -8.98
N ILE A 50 -2.01 6.45 -8.50
CA ILE A 50 -2.61 6.09 -7.22
C ILE A 50 -1.55 5.37 -6.41
N ILE A 51 -1.31 5.85 -5.21
CA ILE A 51 -0.36 5.24 -4.28
C ILE A 51 -1.12 4.65 -3.12
N LEU A 52 -0.96 3.35 -2.92
CA LEU A 52 -1.57 2.58 -1.83
C LEU A 52 -0.47 2.30 -0.80
N ASP A 53 -0.31 3.24 0.11
CA ASP A 53 0.78 3.18 1.08
C ASP A 53 0.50 2.10 2.14
N GLU A 54 1.49 1.24 2.35
CA GLU A 54 1.47 0.14 3.31
C GLU A 54 0.35 -0.90 3.08
N ILE A 55 -0.22 -0.97 1.89
CA ILE A 55 -1.28 -1.95 1.58
C ILE A 55 -0.78 -3.39 1.69
N ILE A 56 0.48 -3.63 1.39
CA ILE A 56 1.09 -4.97 1.48
C ILE A 56 1.09 -5.46 2.93
N VAL A 57 1.28 -4.56 3.88
CA VAL A 57 1.21 -4.90 5.31
C VAL A 57 -0.20 -5.34 5.70
N ALA A 58 -1.22 -4.64 5.19
CA ALA A 58 -2.62 -5.00 5.45
C ALA A 58 -2.96 -6.39 4.91
N VAL A 59 -2.43 -6.74 3.73
CA VAL A 59 -2.57 -8.09 3.16
C VAL A 59 -1.88 -9.12 4.05
N LYS A 60 -0.66 -8.85 4.47
CA LYS A 60 0.11 -9.75 5.33
C LYS A 60 -0.56 -10.00 6.68
N LEU A 61 -1.19 -8.99 7.24
CA LEU A 61 -1.94 -9.12 8.49
C LEU A 61 -3.29 -9.83 8.32
N GLY A 62 -3.68 -10.15 7.10
CA GLY A 62 -4.95 -10.80 6.80
C GLY A 62 -6.16 -9.87 6.89
N TYR A 63 -5.96 -8.57 6.85
CA TYR A 63 -7.05 -7.58 6.90
C TYR A 63 -7.78 -7.46 5.57
N ILE A 64 -7.11 -7.78 4.49
CA ILE A 64 -7.67 -7.81 3.13
C ILE A 64 -6.99 -8.91 2.32
N ASP A 65 -7.74 -9.56 1.45
CA ASP A 65 -7.23 -10.64 0.60
C ASP A 65 -6.40 -10.06 -0.55
N GLU A 66 -5.26 -10.70 -0.85
CA GLU A 66 -4.42 -10.29 -1.97
C GLU A 66 -5.13 -10.42 -3.32
N ASP A 67 -6.00 -11.40 -3.49
CA ASP A 67 -6.78 -11.56 -4.72
C ASP A 67 -7.72 -10.37 -4.94
N GLU A 68 -8.29 -9.85 -3.87
CA GLU A 68 -9.13 -8.65 -3.92
C GLU A 68 -8.33 -7.44 -4.38
N ILE A 69 -7.10 -7.29 -3.88
CA ILE A 69 -6.19 -6.22 -4.31
C ILE A 69 -5.84 -6.36 -5.79
N ILE A 70 -5.43 -7.55 -6.22
CA ILE A 70 -5.04 -7.80 -7.61
C ILE A 70 -6.20 -7.54 -8.56
N ASN A 71 -7.39 -8.04 -8.22
CA ASN A 71 -8.58 -7.83 -9.05
C ASN A 71 -8.97 -6.35 -9.14
N GLY A 72 -8.89 -5.63 -8.03
CA GLY A 72 -9.19 -4.20 -8.01
C GLY A 72 -8.21 -3.38 -8.85
N ILE A 73 -6.93 -3.69 -8.79
CA ILE A 73 -5.90 -3.01 -9.59
C ILE A 73 -6.10 -3.27 -11.08
N ASN A 74 -6.52 -4.46 -11.45
CA ASN A 74 -6.77 -4.81 -12.85
C ASN A 74 -7.94 -4.04 -13.46
N LEU A 75 -8.75 -3.36 -12.65
CA LEU A 75 -9.82 -2.49 -13.12
C LEU A 75 -9.33 -1.11 -13.56
N ARG A 76 -8.04 -0.81 -13.39
CA ARG A 76 -7.49 0.48 -13.76
C ARG A 76 -7.54 0.71 -15.27
N PRO A 77 -7.76 1.96 -15.71
CA PRO A 77 -7.55 2.33 -17.10
C PRO A 77 -6.10 2.13 -17.52
N GLU A 78 -5.86 1.95 -18.81
CA GLU A 78 -4.55 1.59 -19.37
C GLU A 78 -3.42 2.55 -18.94
N LEU A 79 -3.72 3.84 -18.85
CA LEU A 79 -2.73 4.87 -18.52
C LEU A 79 -2.67 5.22 -17.04
N THR A 80 -3.40 4.51 -16.20
CA THR A 80 -3.37 4.72 -14.76
C THR A 80 -2.28 3.85 -14.12
N HIS A 81 -1.40 4.49 -13.36
CA HIS A 81 -0.36 3.82 -12.60
C HIS A 81 -0.80 3.61 -11.16
N VAL A 82 -0.58 2.41 -10.65
CA VAL A 82 -0.88 2.08 -9.25
C VAL A 82 0.40 1.59 -8.58
N VAL A 83 0.76 2.22 -7.49
CA VAL A 83 1.93 1.89 -6.69
C VAL A 83 1.48 1.30 -5.36
N LEU A 84 2.00 0.13 -5.04
CA LEU A 84 1.78 -0.52 -3.75
C LEU A 84 3.08 -0.50 -2.97
N THR A 85 3.02 -0.11 -1.72
CA THR A 85 4.16 -0.19 -0.84
C THR A 85 3.90 -1.10 0.35
N GLY A 86 4.96 -1.54 0.98
CA GLY A 86 4.89 -2.36 2.17
C GLY A 86 6.03 -3.35 2.28
N ARG A 87 5.85 -4.34 3.13
CA ARG A 87 6.86 -5.33 3.46
C ARG A 87 6.31 -6.73 3.31
N GLY A 88 7.14 -7.62 2.76
CA GLY A 88 6.81 -9.03 2.69
C GLY A 88 5.70 -9.37 1.71
N ALA A 89 5.73 -8.77 0.53
CA ALA A 89 4.81 -9.14 -0.53
C ALA A 89 4.96 -10.62 -0.89
N SER A 90 3.83 -11.28 -1.15
CA SER A 90 3.80 -12.66 -1.61
C SER A 90 4.34 -12.78 -3.05
N GLU A 91 4.77 -13.97 -3.43
CA GLU A 91 5.13 -14.26 -4.82
C GLU A 91 4.01 -13.92 -5.79
N LYS A 92 2.77 -14.23 -5.42
CA LYS A 92 1.61 -13.95 -6.26
C LYS A 92 1.45 -12.45 -6.53
N LEU A 93 1.64 -11.64 -5.51
CA LEU A 93 1.56 -10.18 -5.65
C LEU A 93 2.73 -9.65 -6.49
N ILE A 94 3.94 -10.18 -6.27
CA ILE A 94 5.12 -9.84 -7.05
C ILE A 94 4.92 -10.20 -8.52
N ASP A 95 4.45 -11.39 -8.82
CA ASP A 95 4.22 -11.86 -10.17
C ASP A 95 3.16 -11.04 -10.91
N SER A 96 2.21 -10.47 -10.18
CA SER A 96 1.16 -9.62 -10.76
C SER A 96 1.64 -8.20 -11.10
N ALA A 97 2.82 -7.81 -10.63
CA ALA A 97 3.36 -6.47 -10.84
C ALA A 97 4.12 -6.36 -12.16
N ASP A 98 4.04 -5.18 -12.78
CA ASP A 98 4.83 -4.86 -13.97
C ASP A 98 6.27 -4.49 -13.61
N LEU A 99 6.46 -3.89 -12.44
CA LEU A 99 7.77 -3.50 -11.91
C LEU A 99 7.80 -3.76 -10.41
N VAL A 100 8.85 -4.39 -9.95
CA VAL A 100 9.10 -4.62 -8.52
C VAL A 100 10.46 -4.05 -8.16
N THR A 101 10.47 -3.25 -7.11
CA THR A 101 11.70 -2.67 -6.57
C THR A 101 11.81 -3.03 -5.10
N GLU A 102 12.95 -3.56 -4.73
CA GLU A 102 13.29 -3.82 -3.34
C GLU A 102 14.20 -2.71 -2.83
N MET A 103 13.76 -2.02 -1.78
CA MET A 103 14.57 -1.00 -1.14
C MET A 103 15.31 -1.58 0.04
N LYS A 104 16.64 -1.52 0.00
CA LYS A 104 17.51 -2.00 1.06
C LYS A 104 18.19 -0.85 1.77
N LEU A 105 18.25 -0.93 3.08
CA LEU A 105 19.02 0.01 3.88
C LEU A 105 20.52 -0.30 3.71
N ILE A 106 21.23 0.60 3.03
CA ILE A 106 22.66 0.46 2.80
C ILE A 106 23.46 1.15 3.91
N HIS A 107 23.02 2.34 4.31
CA HIS A 107 23.67 3.10 5.37
C HIS A 107 22.60 3.82 6.21
N HIS A 108 22.76 3.74 7.53
CA HIS A 108 21.86 4.43 8.46
C HIS A 108 22.70 5.24 9.46
N PRO A 109 22.32 6.49 9.75
CA PRO A 109 23.08 7.36 10.68
C PRO A 109 23.03 6.90 12.13
N PHE A 110 22.11 6.03 12.50
CA PHE A 110 21.98 5.48 13.85
C PHE A 110 22.58 4.08 13.91
N ARG A 111 23.08 3.70 15.10
CA ARG A 111 23.67 2.38 15.30
C ARG A 111 22.62 1.27 15.19
N ALA A 112 23.03 0.19 14.56
CA ALA A 112 22.20 -0.79 13.91
C ALA A 112 21.38 -1.75 14.79
N VAL A 113 21.60 -1.82 16.10
CA VAL A 113 21.02 -2.91 16.94
C VAL A 113 19.48 -2.88 16.94
N SER A 114 18.88 -1.70 16.79
CA SER A 114 17.43 -1.51 16.80
C SER A 114 16.79 -1.60 15.42
N TYR A 115 17.57 -1.80 14.36
CA TYR A 115 17.11 -1.55 12.99
C TYR A 115 17.05 -2.77 12.08
N THR A 116 17.24 -3.97 12.64
CA THR A 116 17.12 -5.20 11.86
C THR A 116 15.77 -5.37 11.19
N HIS A 117 14.70 -4.81 11.75
CA HIS A 117 13.38 -4.87 11.13
C HIS A 117 13.18 -3.85 10.01
N LEU A 118 14.02 -2.81 9.95
CA LEU A 118 13.94 -1.78 8.92
C LEU A 118 14.61 -2.19 7.61
N THR A 119 15.32 -3.31 7.61
CA THR A 119 15.96 -3.86 6.41
C THR A 119 15.03 -4.71 5.56
N LEU A 120 13.75 -4.78 5.91
CA LEU A 120 12.77 -5.51 5.11
C LEU A 120 12.52 -4.80 3.78
N PRO A 121 12.41 -5.59 2.68
CA PRO A 121 12.18 -5.01 1.36
C PRO A 121 10.89 -4.22 1.31
N THR A 122 10.93 -3.08 0.64
CA THR A 122 9.75 -2.34 0.24
C THR A 122 9.52 -2.59 -1.24
N ILE A 123 8.31 -2.97 -1.61
CA ILE A 123 7.96 -3.30 -2.97
C ILE A 123 7.08 -2.21 -3.53
N LEU A 124 7.52 -1.64 -4.66
CA LEU A 124 6.80 -0.62 -5.40
C LEU A 124 6.27 -1.23 -6.69
N ARG A 125 5.00 -0.98 -6.98
CA ARG A 125 4.38 -1.36 -8.24
C ARG A 125 3.99 -0.11 -9.03
N VAL A 126 4.47 -0.03 -10.22
CA VAL A 126 4.18 1.08 -11.14
C VAL A 126 3.32 0.60 -12.29
#